data_79a18bc45147ed0f3a0e0264a36ed2a4
#
_entry.id   79a18bc45147ed0f3a0e0264a36ed2a4
#
_cell.length_a   1.000
_cell.length_b   1.000
_cell.length_c   1.000
_cell.angle_alpha   90.00
_cell.angle_beta   90.00
_cell.angle_gamma   90.00
#
_symmetry.space_group_name_H-M   'P 1'
#
loop_
_entity.id
_entity.type
_entity.pdbx_description
1 polymer ?
#
loop_
_entity_poly.entity_id
_entity_poly.type
_entity_poly.pdbx_seq_one_letter_code
_entity_poly.pdbx_strand_id
1 'polypeptide(L)'
;MAEAPRLRGRPKTDPEKADTNTVQALDRAMRLLEVIAATPGKTLSELAVITDQAVATVFRALVTLQARGMVEAEEPGQFWHIGSGAFRVGNAFLRRSNVVERARPAMDELRRATGETVALGIE
;
A
#
# COMPACT_ATOMS: atom_id res chain seq x y z
N MET A 1 -15.61 9.03 28.54
CA MET A 1 -15.41 8.77 28.40
C MET A 1 -15.02 8.22 28.28
N ALA A 2 -14.81 8.11 28.49
CA ALA A 2 -14.33 7.52 28.36
C ALA A 2 -14.36 6.79 27.95
N GLU A 3 -14.43 6.42 27.69
CA GLU A 3 -14.31 5.67 27.22
C GLU A 3 -13.62 5.38 26.58
N ALA A 4 -13.44 5.87 26.54
CA ALA A 4 -12.59 5.62 25.72
C ALA A 4 -11.82 4.58 25.85
N PRO A 5 -11.57 4.45 26.51
CA PRO A 5 -10.74 3.47 26.57
C PRO A 5 -11.22 2.23 26.24
N ARG A 6 -12.03 2.07 26.25
CA ARG A 6 -12.46 1.08 26.01
C ARG A 6 -12.21 0.63 24.93
N LEU A 7 -12.03 0.94 24.42
CA LEU A 7 -11.93 0.55 23.38
C LEU A 7 -10.82 0.06 23.15
N ARG A 8 -10.21 0.14 23.82
CA ARG A 8 -9.24 -0.20 23.67
C ARG A 8 -9.22 -1.38 23.75
N GLY A 9 -9.27 -1.72 23.57
CA GLY A 9 -9.15 -2.79 23.65
C GLY A 9 -9.58 -3.73 23.01
N ARG A 10 -9.87 -4.05 22.73
CA ARG A 10 -10.11 -4.99 22.29
C ARG A 10 -10.33 -5.34 21.28
N PRO A 11 -9.93 -5.81 20.77
CA PRO A 11 -10.07 -6.04 19.56
C PRO A 11 -10.71 -7.18 19.25
N LYS A 12 -11.37 -7.29 18.77
CA LYS A 12 -12.00 -8.27 18.55
C LYS A 12 -11.90 -8.75 17.35
N THR A 13 -12.07 -9.53 16.83
CA THR A 13 -11.86 -10.18 15.66
C THR A 13 -13.08 -10.54 14.91
N ASP A 14 -14.17 -10.07 15.29
CA ASP A 14 -15.39 -10.15 14.54
C ASP A 14 -15.23 -9.32 13.27
N PRO A 15 -15.40 -9.89 12.08
CA PRO A 15 -15.21 -9.11 10.86
C PRO A 15 -16.10 -7.89 10.78
N GLU A 16 -17.32 -7.98 11.26
CA GLU A 16 -18.18 -6.82 11.26
C GLU A 16 -17.67 -5.74 12.17
N LYS A 17 -17.15 -6.13 13.31
CA LYS A 17 -16.56 -5.16 14.20
C LYS A 17 -15.30 -4.58 13.64
N ALA A 18 -14.53 -5.38 12.93
CA ALA A 18 -13.34 -4.87 12.31
C ALA A 18 -13.70 -3.76 11.33
N ASP A 19 -14.76 -3.96 10.55
CA ASP A 19 -15.16 -2.94 9.61
C ASP A 19 -15.54 -1.65 10.30
N THR A 20 -16.29 -1.74 11.40
CA THR A 20 -16.71 -0.53 12.09
C THR A 20 -15.58 0.13 12.82
N ASN A 21 -14.51 -0.60 13.11
CA ASN A 21 -13.38 -0.05 13.83
C ASN A 21 -12.28 0.48 12.93
N THR A 22 -12.41 0.33 11.64
CA THR A 22 -11.39 0.83 10.74
C THR A 22 -11.52 2.33 10.57
N VAL A 23 -10.38 2.96 10.33
CA VAL A 23 -10.33 4.38 10.04
C VAL A 23 -10.44 4.52 8.53
N GLN A 24 -11.50 5.14 8.06
CA GLN A 24 -11.78 5.19 6.64
C GLN A 24 -10.69 5.86 5.82
N ALA A 25 -10.19 6.97 6.30
CA ALA A 25 -9.18 7.68 5.55
C ALA A 25 -7.91 6.84 5.38
N LEU A 26 -7.55 6.14 6.45
CA LEU A 26 -6.37 5.29 6.39
C LEU A 26 -6.61 4.10 5.49
N ASP A 27 -7.79 3.50 5.59
CA ASP A 27 -8.12 2.36 4.75
C ASP A 27 -8.07 2.74 3.27
N ARG A 28 -8.60 3.91 2.94
CA ARG A 28 -8.57 4.38 1.56
C ARG A 28 -7.15 4.62 1.09
N ALA A 29 -6.31 5.17 1.97
CA ALA A 29 -4.92 5.43 1.61
C ALA A 29 -4.17 4.12 1.37
N MET A 30 -4.44 3.11 2.20
CA MET A 30 -3.80 1.82 2.02
C MET A 30 -4.25 1.16 0.71
N ARG A 31 -5.54 1.28 0.41
CA ARG A 31 -6.03 0.74 -0.87
C ARG A 31 -5.39 1.44 -2.04
N LEU A 32 -5.23 2.75 -1.94
CA LEU A 32 -4.57 3.50 -3.00
C LEU A 32 -3.15 3.01 -3.19
N LEU A 33 -2.45 2.77 -2.09
CA LEU A 33 -1.09 2.26 -2.16
C LEU A 33 -1.05 0.92 -2.87
N GLU A 34 -1.99 0.05 -2.56
CA GLU A 34 -2.05 -1.26 -3.20
C GLU A 34 -2.36 -1.13 -4.69
N VAL A 35 -3.23 -0.20 -5.05
CA VAL A 35 -3.55 0.02 -6.45
C VAL A 35 -2.33 0.51 -7.20
N ILE A 36 -1.57 1.43 -6.61
CA ILE A 36 -0.36 1.93 -7.26
C ILE A 36 0.63 0.80 -7.46
N ALA A 37 0.74 -0.09 -6.49
CA ALA A 37 1.64 -1.23 -6.63
C ALA A 37 1.20 -2.14 -7.75
N ALA A 38 -0.09 -2.32 -7.91
CA ALA A 38 -0.62 -3.23 -8.93
C ALA A 38 -0.65 -2.60 -10.31
N THR A 39 -0.78 -1.27 -10.38
CA THR A 39 -0.88 -0.58 -11.67
C THR A 39 0.03 0.65 -11.65
N PRO A 40 1.34 0.43 -11.70
CA PRO A 40 2.28 1.57 -11.59
C PRO A 40 2.18 2.51 -12.78
N GLY A 41 2.47 3.76 -12.54
CA GLY A 41 2.54 4.73 -13.61
C GLY A 41 1.23 5.38 -13.97
N LYS A 42 0.28 5.41 -13.04
CA LYS A 42 -0.99 6.05 -13.29
C LYS A 42 -0.96 7.50 -12.83
N THR A 43 -1.76 8.32 -13.49
CA THR A 43 -1.92 9.71 -13.10
C THR A 43 -2.94 9.83 -11.98
N LEU A 44 -2.99 11.02 -11.38
CA LEU A 44 -3.98 11.30 -10.34
C LEU A 44 -5.40 11.02 -10.83
N SER A 45 -5.72 11.49 -12.02
CA SER A 45 -7.07 11.29 -12.55
C SER A 45 -7.38 9.82 -12.73
N GLU A 46 -6.41 9.07 -13.24
CA GLU A 46 -6.62 7.64 -13.43
C GLU A 46 -6.80 6.92 -12.12
N LEU A 47 -6.01 7.29 -11.12
CA LEU A 47 -6.14 6.67 -9.81
C LEU A 47 -7.49 6.98 -9.18
N ALA A 48 -7.99 8.19 -9.37
CA ALA A 48 -9.30 8.54 -8.85
C ALA A 48 -10.39 7.66 -9.45
N VAL A 49 -10.29 7.41 -10.76
CA VAL A 49 -11.26 6.55 -11.41
C VAL A 49 -11.15 5.12 -10.92
N ILE A 50 -9.92 4.60 -10.87
CA ILE A 50 -9.72 3.21 -10.46
C ILE A 50 -10.23 2.97 -9.05
N THR A 51 -9.98 3.90 -8.14
CA THR A 51 -10.39 3.73 -6.75
C THR A 51 -11.80 4.22 -6.49
N ASP A 52 -12.44 4.82 -7.50
CA ASP A 52 -13.78 5.36 -7.34
C ASP A 52 -13.84 6.36 -6.21
N GLN A 53 -12.88 7.26 -6.20
CA GLN A 53 -12.80 8.29 -5.17
C GLN A 53 -12.67 9.65 -5.83
N ALA A 54 -13.04 10.67 -5.06
CA ALA A 54 -12.92 12.05 -5.54
C ALA A 54 -11.45 12.39 -5.77
N VAL A 55 -11.19 13.17 -6.80
CA VAL A 55 -9.82 13.56 -7.13
C VAL A 55 -9.14 14.24 -5.93
N ALA A 56 -9.87 15.12 -5.25
CA ALA A 56 -9.28 15.82 -4.10
C ALA A 56 -8.87 14.87 -2.99
N THR A 57 -9.69 13.84 -2.78
CA THR A 57 -9.38 12.85 -1.75
C THR A 57 -8.12 12.08 -2.12
N VAL A 58 -8.03 11.64 -3.37
CA VAL A 58 -6.86 10.89 -3.82
C VAL A 58 -5.63 11.79 -3.76
N PHE A 59 -5.77 13.06 -4.16
CA PHE A 59 -4.63 13.96 -4.14
C PHE A 59 -4.07 14.11 -2.74
N ARG A 60 -4.95 14.29 -1.75
CA ARG A 60 -4.47 14.47 -0.39
C ARG A 60 -3.82 13.21 0.14
N ALA A 61 -4.34 12.05 -0.23
CA ALA A 61 -3.71 10.80 0.16
C ALA A 61 -2.34 10.66 -0.48
N LEU A 62 -2.22 11.03 -1.77
CA LEU A 62 -0.94 10.94 -2.46
C LEU A 62 0.09 11.88 -1.82
N VAL A 63 -0.32 13.10 -1.50
CA VAL A 63 0.60 14.04 -0.87
C VAL A 63 1.10 13.49 0.47
N THR A 64 0.19 12.91 1.23
CA THR A 64 0.56 12.34 2.52
C THR A 64 1.49 11.16 2.36
N LEU A 65 1.17 10.25 1.44
CA LEU A 65 2.01 9.09 1.21
C LEU A 65 3.37 9.49 0.66
N GLN A 66 3.39 10.53 -0.20
CA GLN A 66 4.64 11.01 -0.76
C GLN A 66 5.52 11.61 0.32
N ALA A 67 4.92 12.32 1.26
CA ALA A 67 5.68 12.92 2.35
C ALA A 67 6.37 11.87 3.19
N ARG A 68 5.81 10.67 3.22
CA ARG A 68 6.40 9.57 3.96
C ARG A 68 7.29 8.69 3.11
N GLY A 69 7.44 9.03 1.83
CA GLY A 69 8.27 8.21 0.95
C GLY A 69 7.61 6.94 0.47
N MET A 70 6.31 6.79 0.72
CA MET A 70 5.62 5.58 0.33
C MET A 70 5.30 5.53 -1.15
N VAL A 71 5.14 6.71 -1.75
CA VAL A 71 4.92 6.80 -3.19
C VAL A 71 5.82 7.89 -3.75
N GLU A 72 6.07 7.82 -5.05
CA GLU A 72 6.88 8.80 -5.76
C GLU A 72 6.17 9.15 -7.06
N ALA A 73 6.33 10.40 -7.47
CA ALA A 73 5.79 10.84 -8.74
C ALA A 73 6.91 10.94 -9.75
N GLU A 74 6.73 10.31 -10.90
CA GLU A 74 7.69 10.38 -11.98
C GLU A 74 7.32 11.53 -12.89
N GLU A 75 8.27 12.46 -13.04
CA GLU A 75 8.03 13.61 -13.88
C GLU A 75 8.40 13.32 -15.32
N PRO A 76 7.88 14.08 -16.27
CA PRO A 76 7.12 15.32 -16.05
C PRO A 76 5.62 15.12 -15.89
N GLY A 77 5.09 13.98 -16.11
CA GLY A 77 3.65 13.80 -16.11
C GLY A 77 3.05 13.45 -14.78
N GLN A 78 3.84 13.36 -13.73
CA GLN A 78 3.37 12.94 -12.42
C GLN A 78 2.70 11.59 -12.49
N PHE A 79 3.48 10.60 -12.91
CA PHE A 79 3.03 9.22 -12.93
C PHE A 79 3.44 8.57 -11.61
N TRP A 80 2.50 8.01 -10.90
CA TRP A 80 2.70 7.59 -9.52
C TRP A 80 3.21 6.16 -9.43
N HIS A 81 4.20 5.97 -8.57
CA HIS A 81 4.84 4.69 -8.34
C HIS A 81 5.05 4.48 -6.85
N ILE A 82 5.29 3.24 -6.48
CA ILE A 82 5.67 2.94 -5.10
C ILE A 82 7.05 3.54 -4.84
N GLY A 83 7.19 4.19 -3.69
CA GLY A 83 8.42 4.84 -3.32
C GLY A 83 9.31 3.97 -2.48
N SER A 84 10.56 4.42 -2.33
CA SER A 84 11.55 3.64 -1.59
C SER A 84 11.19 3.47 -0.11
N GLY A 85 10.38 4.39 0.44
CA GLY A 85 9.96 4.23 1.82
C GLY A 85 9.13 2.99 2.04
N ALA A 86 8.31 2.65 1.04
CA ALA A 86 7.52 1.43 1.14
C ALA A 86 8.40 0.20 1.16
N PHE A 87 9.49 0.22 0.38
CA PHE A 87 10.42 -0.89 0.39
C PHE A 87 11.06 -1.04 1.76
N ARG A 88 11.45 0.09 2.38
CA ARG A 88 12.08 0.01 3.69
C ARG A 88 11.14 -0.57 4.73
N VAL A 89 9.88 -0.19 4.68
CA VAL A 89 8.90 -0.73 5.60
C VAL A 89 8.70 -2.21 5.35
N GLY A 90 8.51 -2.58 4.09
CA GLY A 90 8.29 -3.98 3.76
C GLY A 90 9.48 -4.85 4.05
N ASN A 91 10.68 -4.27 3.93
CA ASN A 91 11.89 -5.04 4.17
C ASN A 91 11.99 -5.51 5.63
N ALA A 92 11.31 -4.80 6.52
CA ALA A 92 11.31 -5.23 7.92
C ALA A 92 10.69 -6.62 8.08
N PHE A 93 9.73 -6.93 7.21
CA PHE A 93 9.12 -8.26 7.24
C PHE A 93 10.18 -9.33 6.97
N LEU A 94 11.07 -9.08 6.03
CA LEU A 94 12.09 -10.06 5.66
C LEU A 94 13.19 -10.18 6.70
N ARG A 95 13.33 -9.18 7.56
CA ARG A 95 14.38 -9.21 8.58
C ARG A 95 13.99 -9.98 9.83
N ARG A 96 12.70 -10.32 9.96
CA ARG A 96 12.27 -11.07 11.14
C ARG A 96 12.84 -12.48 11.08
N SER A 97 13.14 -13.01 12.24
CA SER A 97 13.66 -14.36 12.30
C SER A 97 12.62 -15.32 11.74
N ASN A 98 13.05 -16.27 11.00
CA ASN A 98 12.21 -17.31 10.37
C ASN A 98 11.32 -16.79 9.27
N VAL A 99 11.31 -15.50 9.03
CA VAL A 99 10.39 -15.00 8.05
C VAL A 99 10.82 -15.38 6.65
N VAL A 100 12.12 -15.56 6.45
CA VAL A 100 12.59 -15.89 5.11
C VAL A 100 11.97 -17.20 4.63
N GLU A 101 11.95 -18.20 5.49
CA GLU A 101 11.36 -19.46 5.08
C GLU A 101 9.87 -19.36 4.92
N ARG A 102 9.21 -18.64 5.83
CA ARG A 102 7.77 -18.51 5.71
C ARG A 102 7.36 -17.70 4.51
N ALA A 103 8.20 -16.78 4.09
CA ALA A 103 7.88 -15.93 2.95
C ALA A 103 8.31 -16.53 1.63
N ARG A 104 9.06 -17.62 1.66
CA ARG A 104 9.62 -18.17 0.43
C ARG A 104 8.56 -18.49 -0.62
N PRO A 105 7.45 -19.15 -0.28
CA PRO A 105 6.45 -19.41 -1.31
C PRO A 105 5.88 -18.15 -1.92
N ALA A 106 5.63 -17.15 -1.09
CA ALA A 106 5.09 -15.90 -1.61
C ALA A 106 6.09 -15.20 -2.48
N MET A 107 7.35 -15.22 -2.10
CA MET A 107 8.39 -14.61 -2.90
C MET A 107 8.61 -15.34 -4.20
N ASP A 108 8.52 -16.65 -4.17
CA ASP A 108 8.65 -17.43 -5.39
C ASP A 108 7.51 -17.12 -6.34
N GLU A 109 6.32 -16.98 -5.80
CA GLU A 109 5.17 -16.65 -6.62
C GLU A 109 5.32 -15.27 -7.24
N LEU A 110 5.79 -14.32 -6.45
CA LEU A 110 6.02 -12.98 -6.96
C LEU A 110 7.05 -12.98 -8.06
N ARG A 111 8.13 -13.71 -7.85
CA ARG A 111 9.17 -13.80 -8.85
C ARG A 111 8.63 -14.41 -10.13
N ARG A 112 7.80 -15.43 -10.01
CA ARG A 112 7.21 -16.06 -11.18
C ARG A 112 6.28 -15.10 -11.89
N ALA A 113 5.46 -14.34 -11.13
CA ALA A 113 4.51 -13.41 -11.72
C ALA A 113 5.22 -12.29 -12.48
N THR A 114 6.38 -11.86 -12.01
CA THR A 114 7.10 -10.77 -12.65
C THR A 114 8.30 -11.26 -13.42
N GLY A 115 8.46 -12.57 -13.56
CA GLY A 115 9.68 -13.13 -14.06
C GLY A 115 10.09 -12.62 -15.41
N GLU A 116 9.15 -12.52 -16.31
CA GLU A 116 9.51 -12.10 -17.64
C GLU A 116 9.94 -10.66 -17.66
N THR A 117 9.24 -9.83 -16.92
CA THR A 117 9.63 -8.43 -16.86
C THR A 117 11.00 -8.29 -16.26
N VAL A 118 11.26 -9.03 -15.19
CA VAL A 118 12.56 -8.96 -14.54
C VAL A 118 13.65 -9.46 -15.50
N ALA A 119 13.39 -10.55 -16.16
CA ALA A 119 14.40 -11.11 -17.07
C ALA A 119 14.72 -10.14 -18.18
N LEU A 120 13.72 -9.46 -18.71
CA LEU A 120 13.97 -8.52 -19.77
C LEU A 120 14.70 -7.29 -19.27
N GLY A 121 14.35 -6.85 -18.09
CA GLY A 121 14.98 -5.67 -17.55
C GLY A 121 16.40 -5.87 -17.15
N ILE A 122 16.72 -7.06 -16.78
CA ILE A 122 18.04 -7.32 -16.32
C ILE A 122 19.00 -7.62 -17.39
N GLU A 123 18.75 -8.22 -18.02
CA GLU A 123 19.61 -8.56 -18.81
C GLU A 123 20.02 -8.32 -19.28
#